data_aa8982cc98a45bba4c9dfd0a1675971c
#
_entry.id   aa8982cc98a45bba4c9dfd0a1675971c
#
_cell.length_a   1.000
_cell.length_b   1.000
_cell.length_c   1.000
_cell.angle_alpha   90.00
_cell.angle_beta   90.00
_cell.angle_gamma   90.00
#
_symmetry.space_group_name_H-M   'P 1'
#
loop_
_entity.id
_entity.type
_entity.pdbx_description
1 polymer ?
#
loop_
_entity_poly.entity_id
_entity_poly.type
_entity_poly.pdbx_seq_one_letter_code
_entity_poly.pdbx_strand_id
1 'polypeptide(L)'
;HRPDGKLLEDTVRPLQEEGVLLMADCMTIEDIRHAYELGFDLVSTTLSHNKPAIETSLNEGPDLPLLRQAVEEFPDLPIICEGHVHTPQDARAALDAGAWAVVVGTAITHPTSVTSWFKAALDE
;
A
#
# COMPACT_ATOMS: atom_id res chain seq x y z
N HIS A 1 17.89 -2.34 2.25
CA HIS A 1 19.11 -3.03 2.70
C HIS A 1 18.77 -4.09 3.74
N ARG A 2 19.02 -5.37 3.45
CA ARG A 2 18.72 -6.48 4.36
C ARG A 2 19.88 -6.68 5.34
N PRO A 3 19.61 -6.86 6.64
CA PRO A 3 20.66 -7.00 7.65
C PRO A 3 21.58 -8.23 7.46
N ASP A 4 21.05 -9.28 6.81
CA ASP A 4 21.77 -10.54 6.54
C ASP A 4 22.58 -10.52 5.24
N GLY A 5 22.54 -9.42 4.48
CA GLY A 5 23.24 -9.26 3.21
C GLY A 5 22.69 -10.09 2.04
N LYS A 6 21.56 -10.82 2.24
CA LYS A 6 20.91 -11.62 1.18
C LYS A 6 20.14 -10.73 0.22
N LEU A 7 19.98 -11.20 -1.00
CA LEU A 7 19.07 -10.61 -1.98
C LEU A 7 17.61 -10.99 -1.67
N LEU A 8 16.67 -10.25 -2.23
CA LEU A 8 15.23 -10.54 -2.04
C LEU A 8 14.88 -11.91 -2.65
N GLU A 9 15.46 -12.22 -3.80
CA GLU A 9 15.31 -13.49 -4.53
C GLU A 9 15.67 -14.71 -3.68
N ASP A 10 16.68 -14.60 -2.81
CA ASP A 10 17.10 -15.70 -1.93
C ASP A 10 16.03 -16.09 -0.92
N THR A 11 15.06 -15.20 -0.68
CA THR A 11 13.90 -15.47 0.18
C THR A 11 12.66 -15.84 -0.61
N VAL A 12 12.43 -15.16 -1.72
CA VAL A 12 11.24 -15.33 -2.57
C VAL A 12 11.19 -16.73 -3.18
N ARG A 13 12.29 -17.19 -3.80
CA ARG A 13 12.34 -18.47 -4.50
C ARG A 13 11.96 -19.68 -3.64
N PRO A 14 12.54 -19.88 -2.45
CA PRO A 14 12.15 -21.02 -1.60
C PRO A 14 10.67 -21.00 -1.20
N LEU A 15 10.09 -19.81 -0.97
CA LEU A 15 8.67 -19.68 -0.63
C LEU A 15 7.76 -20.00 -1.81
N GLN A 16 8.15 -19.59 -3.02
CA GLN A 16 7.44 -19.94 -4.25
C GLN A 16 7.48 -21.45 -4.52
N GLU A 17 8.62 -22.11 -4.29
CA GLU A 17 8.76 -23.56 -4.43
C GLU A 17 7.83 -24.34 -3.47
N GLU A 18 7.57 -23.79 -2.29
CA GLU A 18 6.60 -24.31 -1.32
C GLU A 18 5.14 -23.92 -1.62
N GLY A 19 4.88 -23.15 -2.67
CA GLY A 19 3.55 -22.71 -3.07
C GLY A 19 2.93 -21.62 -2.18
N VAL A 20 3.77 -20.86 -1.47
CA VAL A 20 3.31 -19.73 -0.64
C VAL A 20 2.98 -18.54 -1.54
N LEU A 21 1.80 -17.94 -1.37
CA LEU A 21 1.44 -16.70 -2.03
C LEU A 21 2.21 -15.53 -1.41
N LEU A 22 2.76 -14.67 -2.28
CA LEU A 22 3.64 -13.57 -1.88
C LEU A 22 3.02 -12.23 -2.24
N MET A 23 2.97 -11.32 -1.26
CA MET A 23 2.60 -9.92 -1.46
C MET A 23 3.80 -9.02 -1.19
N ALA A 24 4.06 -8.07 -2.10
CA ALA A 24 5.11 -7.08 -1.93
C ALA A 24 4.54 -5.74 -1.45
N ASP A 25 5.13 -5.19 -0.39
CA ASP A 25 4.88 -3.82 0.04
C ASP A 25 5.78 -2.88 -0.73
N CYS A 26 5.19 -2.02 -1.57
CA CYS A 26 5.90 -1.18 -2.53
C CYS A 26 5.76 0.31 -2.20
N MET A 27 6.82 1.07 -2.49
CA MET A 27 6.88 2.52 -2.33
C MET A 27 6.73 3.23 -3.68
N THR A 28 7.31 2.66 -4.73
CA THR A 28 7.43 3.26 -6.06
C THR A 28 6.96 2.29 -7.14
N ILE A 29 6.78 2.82 -8.35
CA ILE A 29 6.48 1.96 -9.51
C ILE A 29 7.66 1.02 -9.85
N GLU A 30 8.89 1.43 -9.56
CA GLU A 30 10.08 0.61 -9.72
C GLU A 30 10.07 -0.60 -8.79
N ASP A 31 9.61 -0.43 -7.55
CA ASP A 31 9.42 -1.56 -6.61
C ASP A 31 8.36 -2.52 -7.12
N ILE A 32 7.27 -2.01 -7.69
CA ILE A 32 6.19 -2.82 -8.28
C ILE A 32 6.72 -3.61 -9.49
N ARG A 33 7.50 -2.97 -10.39
CA ARG A 33 8.14 -3.66 -11.52
C ARG A 33 9.04 -4.79 -11.04
N HIS A 34 9.88 -4.51 -10.05
CA HIS A 34 10.78 -5.51 -9.48
C HIS A 34 10.01 -6.67 -8.83
N ALA A 35 8.96 -6.40 -8.07
CA ALA A 35 8.10 -7.42 -7.50
C ALA A 35 7.42 -8.29 -8.58
N TYR A 36 6.94 -7.66 -9.65
CA TYR A 36 6.35 -8.37 -10.78
C TYR A 36 7.37 -9.30 -11.48
N GLU A 37 8.61 -8.81 -11.74
CA GLU A 37 9.70 -9.60 -12.33
C GLU A 37 10.12 -10.78 -11.45
N LEU A 38 10.06 -10.63 -10.11
CA LEU A 38 10.32 -11.70 -9.16
C LEU A 38 9.17 -12.69 -9.01
N GLY A 39 8.01 -12.42 -9.61
CA GLY A 39 6.86 -13.30 -9.59
C GLY A 39 6.06 -13.25 -8.30
N PHE A 40 5.94 -12.07 -7.66
CA PHE A 40 4.99 -11.87 -6.57
C PHE A 40 3.55 -12.00 -7.10
N ASP A 41 2.67 -12.58 -6.30
CA ASP A 41 1.27 -12.84 -6.67
C ASP A 41 0.41 -11.58 -6.59
N LEU A 42 0.76 -10.63 -5.73
CA LEU A 42 0.09 -9.35 -5.54
C LEU A 42 1.05 -8.31 -4.95
N VAL A 43 0.69 -7.03 -5.08
CA VAL A 43 1.45 -5.92 -4.50
C VAL A 43 0.56 -4.96 -3.73
N SER A 44 1.15 -4.24 -2.77
CA SER A 44 0.48 -3.22 -1.97
C SER A 44 1.21 -1.87 -2.11
N THR A 45 0.46 -0.76 -2.10
CA THR A 45 1.00 0.60 -2.14
C THR A 45 1.31 1.16 -0.75
N THR A 46 1.40 0.32 0.27
CA THR A 46 1.45 0.71 1.69
C THR A 46 2.59 1.65 2.05
N LEU A 47 3.69 1.62 1.30
CA LEU A 47 4.89 2.43 1.56
C LEU A 47 4.99 3.71 0.71
N SER A 48 4.02 3.98 -0.17
CA SER A 48 4.14 5.03 -1.20
C SER A 48 4.29 6.46 -0.65
N HIS A 49 3.77 6.75 0.54
CA HIS A 49 3.87 8.08 1.14
C HIS A 49 5.06 8.28 2.09
N ASN A 50 5.79 7.22 2.44
CA ASN A 50 7.00 7.22 3.27
C ASN A 50 7.00 8.21 4.46
N LYS A 51 5.83 8.51 5.03
CA LYS A 51 5.66 9.35 6.22
C LYS A 51 5.17 8.50 7.39
N PRO A 52 5.66 8.74 8.61
CA PRO A 52 5.10 8.11 9.80
C PRO A 52 3.60 8.40 9.90
N ALA A 53 2.80 7.39 10.25
CA ALA A 53 1.34 7.53 10.39
C ALA A 53 0.89 8.66 11.35
N ILE A 54 1.79 9.11 12.24
CA ILE A 54 1.57 10.21 13.20
C ILE A 54 1.59 11.59 12.51
N GLU A 55 2.25 11.72 11.35
CA GLU A 55 2.40 12.99 10.62
C GLU A 55 1.38 13.17 9.50
N THR A 56 0.51 12.18 9.28
CA THR A 56 -0.47 12.23 8.21
C THR A 56 -1.71 12.99 8.65
N SER A 57 -2.07 14.01 7.89
CA SER A 57 -3.34 14.70 8.05
C SER A 57 -4.49 13.89 7.44
N LEU A 58 -5.72 14.13 7.90
CA LEU A 58 -6.93 13.54 7.31
C LEU A 58 -7.06 13.85 5.80
N ASN A 59 -6.43 14.93 5.35
CA ASN A 59 -6.49 15.43 3.97
C ASN A 59 -5.48 14.74 3.03
N GLU A 60 -4.58 13.91 3.54
CA GLU A 60 -3.68 13.10 2.73
C GLU A 60 -4.36 11.75 2.46
N GLY A 61 -5.00 11.63 1.29
CA GLY A 61 -5.60 10.38 0.84
C GLY A 61 -4.57 9.37 0.30
N PRO A 62 -5.02 8.20 -0.20
CA PRO A 62 -4.15 7.17 -0.78
C PRO A 62 -3.46 7.67 -2.05
N ASP A 63 -2.32 7.05 -2.40
CA ASP A 63 -1.56 7.36 -3.62
C ASP A 63 -2.26 6.84 -4.87
N LEU A 64 -3.34 7.53 -5.27
CA LEU A 64 -4.09 7.18 -6.48
C LEU A 64 -3.28 7.33 -7.78
N PRO A 65 -2.33 8.28 -7.93
CA PRO A 65 -1.44 8.34 -9.08
C PRO A 65 -0.62 7.06 -9.26
N LEU A 66 0.08 6.59 -8.21
CA LEU A 66 0.84 5.35 -8.24
C LEU A 66 -0.06 4.15 -8.53
N LEU A 67 -1.23 4.08 -7.86
CA LEU A 67 -2.20 3.02 -8.07
C LEU A 67 -2.65 2.91 -9.53
N ARG A 68 -3.06 4.03 -10.15
CA ARG A 68 -3.49 4.06 -11.57
C ARG A 68 -2.38 3.63 -12.51
N GLN A 69 -1.16 4.13 -12.28
CA GLN A 69 0.00 3.75 -13.08
C GLN A 69 0.27 2.24 -12.99
N ALA A 70 0.22 1.67 -11.77
CA ALA A 70 0.44 0.26 -11.55
C ALA A 70 -0.64 -0.61 -12.22
N VAL A 71 -1.92 -0.24 -12.10
CA VAL A 71 -3.04 -0.95 -12.73
C VAL A 71 -2.94 -0.91 -14.26
N GLU A 72 -2.54 0.22 -14.83
CA GLU A 72 -2.36 0.37 -16.28
C GLU A 72 -1.18 -0.46 -16.79
N GLU A 73 -0.05 -0.47 -16.07
CA GLU A 73 1.17 -1.15 -16.48
C GLU A 73 1.08 -2.67 -16.27
N PHE A 74 0.36 -3.11 -15.23
CA PHE A 74 0.26 -4.53 -14.83
C PHE A 74 -1.21 -4.98 -14.68
N PRO A 75 -1.96 -5.09 -15.78
CA PRO A 75 -3.41 -5.36 -15.73
C PRO A 75 -3.76 -6.74 -15.15
N ASP A 76 -2.81 -7.69 -15.15
CA ASP A 76 -3.00 -9.04 -14.61
C ASP A 76 -2.52 -9.20 -13.16
N LEU A 77 -1.87 -8.15 -12.58
CA LEU A 77 -1.37 -8.18 -11.21
C LEU A 77 -2.41 -7.57 -10.26
N PRO A 78 -2.89 -8.30 -9.24
CA PRO A 78 -3.74 -7.73 -8.21
C PRO A 78 -3.01 -6.63 -7.43
N ILE A 79 -3.49 -5.40 -7.50
CA ILE A 79 -2.94 -4.24 -6.77
C ILE A 79 -3.82 -3.94 -5.57
N ILE A 80 -3.24 -3.99 -4.38
CA ILE A 80 -3.90 -3.64 -3.13
C ILE A 80 -3.62 -2.17 -2.83
N CYS A 81 -4.66 -1.34 -2.72
CA CYS A 81 -4.51 0.02 -2.24
C CYS A 81 -4.45 0.00 -0.71
N GLU A 82 -3.31 0.34 -0.17
CA GLU A 82 -3.06 0.44 1.27
C GLU A 82 -2.28 1.71 1.58
N GLY A 83 -2.50 2.25 2.77
CA GLY A 83 -1.91 3.51 3.21
C GLY A 83 -2.81 4.71 2.94
N HIS A 84 -2.99 5.54 3.97
CA HIS A 84 -3.74 6.81 3.92
C HIS A 84 -5.22 6.70 3.48
N VAL A 85 -5.81 5.54 3.54
CA VAL A 85 -7.25 5.36 3.36
C VAL A 85 -7.95 5.73 4.66
N HIS A 86 -8.35 6.99 4.78
CA HIS A 86 -8.87 7.56 6.03
C HIS A 86 -10.39 7.71 6.03
N THR A 87 -11.01 7.77 4.86
CA THR A 87 -12.45 7.97 4.69
C THR A 87 -13.08 6.90 3.80
N PRO A 88 -14.41 6.67 3.89
CA PRO A 88 -15.13 5.81 2.94
C PRO A 88 -14.97 6.29 1.48
N GLN A 89 -14.81 7.59 1.27
CA GLN A 89 -14.61 8.20 -0.05
C GLN A 89 -13.25 7.81 -0.63
N ASP A 90 -12.19 7.78 0.20
CA ASP A 90 -10.85 7.30 -0.21
C ASP A 90 -10.90 5.84 -0.65
N ALA A 91 -11.58 4.99 0.13
CA ALA A 91 -11.74 3.58 -0.21
C ALA A 91 -12.49 3.40 -1.54
N ARG A 92 -13.55 4.19 -1.77
CA ARG A 92 -14.29 4.18 -3.04
C ARG A 92 -13.42 4.66 -4.20
N ALA A 93 -12.68 5.75 -4.01
CA ALA A 93 -11.78 6.30 -5.03
C ALA A 93 -10.67 5.32 -5.41
N ALA A 94 -10.15 4.55 -4.45
CA ALA A 94 -9.17 3.49 -4.71
C ALA A 94 -9.74 2.37 -5.60
N LEU A 95 -10.96 1.90 -5.32
CA LEU A 95 -11.63 0.90 -6.17
C LEU A 95 -11.93 1.46 -7.58
N ASP A 96 -12.37 2.70 -7.67
CA ASP A 96 -12.64 3.36 -8.97
C ASP A 96 -11.34 3.59 -9.76
N ALA A 97 -10.20 3.70 -9.09
CA ALA A 97 -8.86 3.77 -9.70
C ALA A 97 -8.32 2.40 -10.15
N GLY A 98 -9.03 1.30 -9.88
CA GLY A 98 -8.70 -0.05 -10.32
C GLY A 98 -8.04 -0.94 -9.28
N ALA A 99 -8.01 -0.54 -7.99
CA ALA A 99 -7.54 -1.42 -6.93
C ALA A 99 -8.34 -2.73 -6.90
N TRP A 100 -7.64 -3.86 -6.79
CA TRP A 100 -8.27 -5.16 -6.60
C TRP A 100 -8.91 -5.28 -5.22
N ALA A 101 -8.27 -4.72 -4.19
CA ALA A 101 -8.80 -4.60 -2.84
C ALA A 101 -8.25 -3.33 -2.15
N VAL A 102 -8.85 -2.96 -1.02
CA VAL A 102 -8.46 -1.80 -0.22
C VAL A 102 -8.26 -2.23 1.23
N VAL A 103 -7.13 -1.79 1.82
CA VAL A 103 -6.84 -1.99 3.25
C VAL A 103 -7.04 -0.67 3.98
N VAL A 104 -7.87 -0.70 5.02
CA VAL A 104 -8.11 0.43 5.93
C VAL A 104 -7.57 0.06 7.31
N GLY A 105 -6.48 0.69 7.70
CA GLY A 105 -5.81 0.46 8.99
C GLY A 105 -6.17 1.54 10.01
N THR A 106 -5.40 2.63 10.04
CA THR A 106 -5.43 3.70 11.05
C THR A 106 -6.82 4.25 11.34
N ALA A 107 -7.65 4.45 10.32
CA ALA A 107 -9.02 4.97 10.47
C ALA A 107 -9.97 4.04 11.26
N ILE A 108 -9.62 2.76 11.38
CA ILE A 108 -10.43 1.76 12.09
C ILE A 108 -9.78 1.35 13.42
N THR A 109 -8.45 1.22 13.43
CA THR A 109 -7.72 0.54 14.52
C THR A 109 -6.92 1.47 15.42
N HIS A 110 -6.80 2.78 15.09
CA HIS A 110 -5.97 3.72 15.84
C HIS A 110 -6.78 4.89 16.42
N PRO A 111 -7.51 4.68 17.54
CA PRO A 111 -8.43 5.67 18.08
C PRO A 111 -7.77 7.02 18.44
N THR A 112 -6.49 7.02 18.81
CA THR A 112 -5.75 8.26 19.10
C THR A 112 -5.64 9.15 17.86
N SER A 113 -5.30 8.60 16.69
CA SER A 113 -5.25 9.35 15.43
C SER A 113 -6.63 9.86 15.04
N VAL A 114 -7.65 8.98 15.09
CA VAL A 114 -9.02 9.38 14.78
C VAL A 114 -9.49 10.52 15.69
N THR A 115 -9.24 10.41 16.99
CA THR A 115 -9.58 11.49 17.97
C THR A 115 -8.84 12.80 17.63
N SER A 116 -7.56 12.74 17.24
CA SER A 116 -6.80 13.94 16.89
C SER A 116 -7.35 14.63 15.65
N TRP A 117 -7.84 13.88 14.66
CA TRP A 117 -8.48 14.44 13.47
C TRP A 117 -9.77 15.19 13.79
N PHE A 118 -10.62 14.60 14.66
CA PHE A 118 -11.83 15.28 15.13
C PHE A 118 -11.49 16.57 15.93
N LYS A 119 -10.49 16.48 16.82
CA LYS A 119 -10.05 17.63 17.59
C LYS A 119 -9.54 18.76 16.68
N ALA A 120 -8.71 18.46 15.69
CA ALA A 120 -8.18 19.46 14.77
C ALA A 120 -9.29 20.21 14.03
N ALA A 121 -10.35 19.52 13.61
CA ALA A 121 -11.50 20.13 12.94
C ALA A 121 -12.36 21.03 13.86
N LEU A 122 -12.20 20.95 15.19
CA LEU A 122 -12.89 21.81 16.15
C LEU A 122 -12.06 23.03 16.55
N ASP A 123 -10.75 23.01 16.29
CA ASP A 123 -9.82 24.10 16.62
C ASP A 123 -9.69 25.12 15.45
N GLU A 124 -10.34 24.88 14.28
CA GLU A 124 -10.45 25.78 13.12
C GLU A 124 -11.68 26.73 13.27
#